data_47f656b33e762c3e5242e3885f7399da
#
_entry.id   47f656b33e762c3e5242e3885f7399da
#
_cell.length_a   1.000
_cell.length_b   1.000
_cell.length_c   1.000
_cell.angle_alpha   90.00
_cell.angle_beta   90.00
_cell.angle_gamma   90.00
#
_symmetry.space_group_name_H-M   'P 1'
#
loop_
_entity.id
_entity.type
_entity.pdbx_description
1 polymer ?
#
loop_
_entity_poly.entity_id
_entity_poly.type
_entity_poly.pdbx_seq_one_letter_code
_entity_poly.pdbx_strand_id
1 'polypeptide(L)'
;MISVANRTIYLAKHSDLDQDRKNLYLGQGYFLKAFIYYDLLKEWGECVLIKDEVEPKPVAKSPWTEIADYAIEVAQEAVDALPDFSEIKDSKGQYASYKSTPCKGAANALLAHLCAWKAGGKYFAREDQRNYDERELWLRAERACSWVIDSSVYQLALSPEEVCTEVMVGGSKESIFESVYKDQWIELGSMWQMLKFNPAREYENWPINNLATPSDNEWNTFNIKTTTVREMFPDGDLRKDAYFYKFEEMAHPDSVEITHGFAYPYKWRYGYFQDDG
;
A
#
# COMPACT_ATOMS: atom_id res chain seq x y z
N MET A 1 -8.88 3.69 -15.09
CA MET A 1 -7.42 3.64 -14.82
C MET A 1 -6.67 2.71 -15.76
N ILE A 2 -7.16 1.49 -16.07
CA ILE A 2 -6.50 0.59 -17.07
C ILE A 2 -6.32 1.27 -18.42
N SER A 3 -7.32 2.02 -18.90
CA SER A 3 -7.23 2.78 -20.17
C SER A 3 -6.11 3.84 -20.13
N VAL A 4 -5.87 4.45 -18.97
CA VAL A 4 -4.76 5.42 -18.79
C VAL A 4 -3.42 4.70 -18.89
N ALA A 5 -3.27 3.56 -18.22
CA ALA A 5 -2.05 2.75 -18.29
C ALA A 5 -1.77 2.29 -19.73
N ASN A 6 -2.79 1.76 -20.42
CA ASN A 6 -2.67 1.35 -21.84
C ASN A 6 -2.27 2.53 -22.74
N ARG A 7 -2.87 3.71 -22.52
CA ARG A 7 -2.54 4.91 -23.28
C ARG A 7 -1.11 5.37 -23.02
N THR A 8 -0.65 5.32 -21.79
CA THR A 8 0.73 5.66 -21.43
C THR A 8 1.71 4.73 -22.12
N ILE A 9 1.46 3.41 -22.06
CA ILE A 9 2.30 2.40 -22.73
C ILE A 9 2.33 2.64 -24.24
N TYR A 10 1.17 2.88 -24.86
CA TYR A 10 1.07 3.15 -26.30
C TYR A 10 1.88 4.39 -26.69
N LEU A 11 1.66 5.51 -25.98
CA LEU A 11 2.35 6.76 -26.28
C LEU A 11 3.86 6.65 -26.07
N ALA A 12 4.32 5.97 -25.02
CA ALA A 12 5.73 5.76 -24.77
C ALA A 12 6.38 4.92 -25.88
N LYS A 13 5.72 3.84 -26.34
CA LYS A 13 6.22 2.99 -27.43
C LYS A 13 6.38 3.76 -28.75
N HIS A 14 5.49 4.71 -29.05
CA HIS A 14 5.46 5.46 -30.31
C HIS A 14 6.06 6.88 -30.21
N SER A 15 6.72 7.20 -29.10
CA SER A 15 7.35 8.50 -28.88
C SER A 15 8.79 8.53 -29.44
N ASP A 16 9.27 9.74 -29.72
CA ASP A 16 10.68 10.02 -30.08
C ASP A 16 11.55 10.34 -28.84
N LEU A 17 11.11 9.92 -27.64
CA LEU A 17 11.86 10.09 -26.41
C LEU A 17 13.16 9.29 -26.44
N ASP A 18 14.18 9.77 -25.72
CA ASP A 18 15.36 8.98 -25.41
C ASP A 18 14.98 7.67 -24.69
N GLN A 19 15.85 6.68 -24.74
CA GLN A 19 15.54 5.34 -24.26
C GLN A 19 15.27 5.31 -22.76
N ASP A 20 15.95 6.12 -21.95
CA ASP A 20 15.78 6.13 -20.49
C ASP A 20 14.41 6.68 -20.11
N ARG A 21 13.99 7.78 -20.72
CA ARG A 21 12.64 8.32 -20.51
C ARG A 21 11.56 7.38 -21.05
N LYS A 22 11.81 6.77 -22.19
CA LYS A 22 10.89 5.78 -22.75
C LYS A 22 10.70 4.61 -21.79
N ASN A 23 11.79 4.06 -21.27
CA ASN A 23 11.75 2.98 -20.29
C ASN A 23 11.03 3.40 -18.99
N LEU A 24 11.29 4.60 -18.49
CA LEU A 24 10.62 5.12 -17.32
C LEU A 24 9.09 5.18 -17.50
N TYR A 25 8.60 5.76 -18.60
CA TYR A 25 7.15 5.84 -18.84
C TYR A 25 6.51 4.49 -19.17
N LEU A 26 7.21 3.62 -19.88
CA LEU A 26 6.75 2.24 -20.09
C LEU A 26 6.62 1.50 -18.76
N GLY A 27 7.66 1.55 -17.93
CA GLY A 27 7.67 0.90 -16.64
C GLY A 27 6.58 1.42 -15.69
N GLN A 28 6.32 2.73 -15.67
CA GLN A 28 5.21 3.32 -14.91
C GLN A 28 3.85 2.84 -15.43
N GLY A 29 3.67 2.77 -16.73
CA GLY A 29 2.45 2.26 -17.35
C GLY A 29 2.21 0.78 -17.02
N TYR A 30 3.24 -0.04 -17.10
CA TYR A 30 3.19 -1.45 -16.73
C TYR A 30 2.93 -1.65 -15.24
N PHE A 31 3.65 -0.92 -14.38
CA PHE A 31 3.41 -0.96 -12.93
C PHE A 31 1.97 -0.63 -12.58
N LEU A 32 1.45 0.50 -13.08
CA LEU A 32 0.08 0.92 -12.81
C LEU A 32 -0.93 -0.13 -13.28
N LYS A 33 -0.71 -0.70 -14.45
CA LYS A 33 -1.58 -1.73 -15.02
C LYS A 33 -1.60 -3.00 -14.16
N ALA A 34 -0.44 -3.51 -13.78
CA ALA A 34 -0.30 -4.67 -12.91
C ALA A 34 -0.91 -4.42 -11.52
N PHE A 35 -0.70 -3.22 -10.95
CA PHE A 35 -1.23 -2.82 -9.66
C PHE A 35 -2.76 -2.79 -9.66
N ILE A 36 -3.37 -2.22 -10.69
CA ILE A 36 -4.84 -2.18 -10.83
C ILE A 36 -5.41 -3.60 -10.97
N TYR A 37 -4.79 -4.47 -11.78
CA TYR A 37 -5.25 -5.85 -11.88
C TYR A 37 -5.05 -6.63 -10.57
N TYR A 38 -4.03 -6.35 -9.81
CA TYR A 38 -3.87 -6.92 -8.47
C TYR A 38 -5.02 -6.54 -7.54
N ASP A 39 -5.44 -5.27 -7.55
CA ASP A 39 -6.60 -4.84 -6.76
C ASP A 39 -7.90 -5.47 -7.25
N LEU A 40 -8.12 -5.51 -8.57
CA LEU A 40 -9.29 -6.17 -9.15
C LEU A 40 -9.35 -7.66 -8.80
N LEU A 41 -8.21 -8.35 -8.79
CA LEU A 41 -8.12 -9.76 -8.39
C LEU A 41 -8.52 -9.97 -6.93
N LYS A 42 -8.06 -9.10 -6.03
CA LYS A 42 -8.38 -9.21 -4.60
C LYS A 42 -9.85 -8.94 -4.30
N GLU A 43 -10.45 -7.98 -5.00
CA GLU A 43 -11.82 -7.53 -4.74
C GLU A 43 -12.87 -8.40 -5.44
N TRP A 44 -12.62 -8.78 -6.68
CA TRP A 44 -13.63 -9.46 -7.52
C TRP A 44 -13.20 -10.82 -8.08
N GLY A 45 -11.92 -11.13 -8.08
CA GLY A 45 -11.38 -12.35 -8.70
C GLY A 45 -11.50 -12.28 -10.23
N GLU A 46 -12.66 -12.64 -10.79
CA GLU A 46 -12.93 -12.57 -12.22
C GLU A 46 -13.33 -11.15 -12.65
N CYS A 47 -12.60 -10.59 -13.59
CA CYS A 47 -12.88 -9.27 -14.15
C CYS A 47 -12.60 -9.25 -15.66
N VAL A 48 -12.92 -8.13 -16.31
CA VAL A 48 -12.61 -7.93 -17.74
C VAL A 48 -11.11 -7.70 -17.90
N LEU A 49 -10.45 -8.49 -18.75
CA LEU A 49 -9.04 -8.35 -19.08
C LEU A 49 -8.87 -7.54 -20.37
N ILE A 50 -8.36 -6.31 -20.24
CA ILE A 50 -8.09 -5.40 -21.36
C ILE A 50 -6.57 -5.28 -21.51
N LYS A 51 -6.02 -5.99 -22.51
CA LYS A 51 -4.56 -6.05 -22.73
C LYS A 51 -4.01 -4.79 -23.39
N ASP A 52 -4.76 -4.24 -24.34
CA ASP A 52 -4.33 -3.10 -25.16
C ASP A 52 -5.36 -1.97 -25.14
N GLU A 53 -5.82 -1.51 -26.29
CA GLU A 53 -6.86 -0.47 -26.38
C GLU A 53 -8.24 -1.00 -26.00
N VAL A 54 -9.08 -0.10 -25.51
CA VAL A 54 -10.48 -0.44 -25.20
C VAL A 54 -11.21 -0.67 -26.53
N GLU A 55 -11.62 -1.89 -26.77
CA GLU A 55 -12.53 -2.19 -27.87
C GLU A 55 -13.94 -1.68 -27.56
N PRO A 56 -14.64 -1.09 -28.57
CA PRO A 56 -16.01 -0.60 -28.37
C PRO A 56 -17.05 -1.75 -28.35
N LYS A 57 -16.66 -2.93 -27.94
CA LYS A 57 -17.50 -4.13 -27.83
C LYS A 57 -17.56 -4.63 -26.39
N PRO A 58 -18.68 -5.24 -25.98
CA PRO A 58 -18.74 -5.93 -24.70
C PRO A 58 -17.67 -7.03 -24.62
N VAL A 59 -16.84 -6.99 -23.60
CA VAL A 59 -15.81 -7.99 -23.32
C VAL A 59 -16.25 -8.83 -22.12
N ALA A 60 -16.20 -10.14 -22.26
CA ALA A 60 -16.50 -11.07 -21.16
C ALA A 60 -15.44 -11.00 -20.07
N LYS A 61 -15.78 -11.41 -18.86
CA LYS A 61 -14.82 -11.60 -17.77
C LYS A 61 -13.87 -12.73 -18.11
N SER A 62 -12.60 -12.56 -17.79
CA SER A 62 -11.59 -13.62 -17.82
C SER A 62 -11.51 -14.34 -16.47
N PRO A 63 -11.12 -15.63 -16.45
CA PRO A 63 -10.81 -16.33 -15.22
C PRO A 63 -9.73 -15.62 -14.41
N TRP A 64 -9.84 -15.68 -13.07
CA TRP A 64 -8.87 -15.05 -12.19
C TRP A 64 -7.43 -15.53 -12.43
N THR A 65 -7.24 -16.78 -12.83
CA THR A 65 -5.93 -17.35 -13.15
C THR A 65 -5.27 -16.68 -14.35
N GLU A 66 -6.04 -16.44 -15.42
CA GLU A 66 -5.57 -15.72 -16.61
C GLU A 66 -5.20 -14.27 -16.29
N ILE A 67 -6.03 -13.60 -15.47
CA ILE A 67 -5.78 -12.23 -15.04
C ILE A 67 -4.51 -12.17 -14.19
N ALA A 68 -4.33 -13.13 -13.27
CA ALA A 68 -3.13 -13.19 -12.43
C ALA A 68 -1.86 -13.44 -13.24
N ASP A 69 -1.90 -14.36 -14.23
CA ASP A 69 -0.77 -14.59 -15.13
C ASP A 69 -0.39 -13.33 -15.89
N TYR A 70 -1.37 -12.69 -16.49
CA TYR A 70 -1.16 -11.44 -17.20
C TYR A 70 -0.59 -10.34 -16.30
N ALA A 71 -1.14 -10.17 -15.09
CA ALA A 71 -0.63 -9.17 -14.15
C ALA A 71 0.81 -9.44 -13.71
N ILE A 72 1.19 -10.74 -13.53
CA ILE A 72 2.56 -11.16 -13.22
C ILE A 72 3.51 -10.83 -14.39
N GLU A 73 3.11 -11.10 -15.63
CA GLU A 73 3.91 -10.77 -16.81
C GLU A 73 4.12 -9.26 -16.94
N VAL A 74 3.06 -8.48 -16.80
CA VAL A 74 3.12 -7.01 -16.86
C VAL A 74 3.93 -6.42 -15.69
N ALA A 75 3.87 -7.02 -14.49
CA ALA A 75 4.72 -6.62 -13.38
C ALA A 75 6.20 -6.91 -13.66
N GLN A 76 6.50 -8.03 -14.34
CA GLN A 76 7.87 -8.32 -14.78
C GLN A 76 8.37 -7.29 -15.80
N GLU A 77 7.55 -6.92 -16.78
CA GLU A 77 7.89 -5.84 -17.73
C GLU A 77 8.17 -4.51 -17.00
N ALA A 78 7.45 -4.23 -15.91
CA ALA A 78 7.72 -3.06 -15.08
C ALA A 78 9.09 -3.16 -14.37
N VAL A 79 9.44 -4.33 -13.83
CA VAL A 79 10.76 -4.60 -13.21
C VAL A 79 11.89 -4.37 -14.22
N ASP A 80 11.71 -4.85 -15.44
CA ASP A 80 12.74 -4.78 -16.49
C ASP A 80 12.94 -3.35 -17.02
N ALA A 81 11.86 -2.55 -17.06
CA ALA A 81 11.87 -1.21 -17.61
C ALA A 81 12.21 -0.11 -16.59
N LEU A 82 11.82 -0.27 -15.31
CA LEU A 82 11.98 0.80 -14.32
C LEU A 82 13.42 0.90 -13.80
N PRO A 83 13.93 2.13 -13.60
CA PRO A 83 15.20 2.38 -12.93
C PRO A 83 15.09 2.19 -11.43
N ASP A 84 16.23 2.18 -10.75
CA ASP A 84 16.30 2.23 -9.30
C ASP A 84 15.80 3.58 -8.76
N PHE A 85 15.33 3.60 -7.50
CA PHE A 85 14.82 4.83 -6.89
C PHE A 85 15.87 5.94 -6.88
N SER A 86 17.15 5.62 -6.68
CA SER A 86 18.25 6.57 -6.67
C SER A 86 18.45 7.31 -8.02
N GLU A 87 17.86 6.80 -9.10
CA GLU A 87 17.94 7.38 -10.45
C GLU A 87 16.68 8.19 -10.81
N ILE A 88 15.61 8.09 -10.01
CA ILE A 88 14.36 8.81 -10.25
C ILE A 88 14.56 10.30 -10.01
N LYS A 89 14.18 11.11 -10.99
CA LYS A 89 14.20 12.58 -10.91
C LYS A 89 12.81 13.14 -11.09
N ASP A 90 12.55 14.24 -10.38
CA ASP A 90 11.34 15.03 -10.53
C ASP A 90 11.32 15.85 -11.84
N SER A 91 10.24 16.60 -12.07
CA SER A 91 10.09 17.47 -13.24
C SER A 91 11.11 18.60 -13.33
N LYS A 92 11.81 18.89 -12.21
CA LYS A 92 12.88 19.90 -12.14
C LYS A 92 14.28 19.29 -12.31
N GLY A 93 14.37 17.97 -12.52
CA GLY A 93 15.63 17.24 -12.64
C GLY A 93 16.33 16.97 -11.31
N GLN A 94 15.67 17.19 -10.17
CA GLN A 94 16.19 16.88 -8.85
C GLN A 94 15.82 15.43 -8.49
N TYR A 95 16.68 14.76 -7.73
CA TYR A 95 16.39 13.40 -7.26
C TYR A 95 15.14 13.39 -6.36
N ALA A 96 14.30 12.39 -6.56
CA ALA A 96 13.07 12.24 -5.82
C ALA A 96 13.34 11.97 -4.33
N SER A 97 12.62 12.68 -3.45
CA SER A 97 12.71 12.51 -2.00
C SER A 97 11.70 11.49 -1.49
N TYR A 98 10.59 11.30 -2.21
CA TYR A 98 9.50 10.41 -1.84
C TYR A 98 9.33 9.31 -2.89
N LYS A 99 9.04 8.09 -2.46
CA LYS A 99 8.83 6.94 -3.34
C LYS A 99 7.41 6.89 -3.92
N SER A 100 6.88 8.03 -4.33
CA SER A 100 5.55 8.17 -4.95
C SER A 100 5.54 7.89 -6.46
N THR A 101 6.72 7.85 -7.07
CA THR A 101 6.89 7.40 -8.45
C THR A 101 7.33 5.95 -8.44
N PRO A 102 6.67 5.05 -9.18
CA PRO A 102 7.11 3.66 -9.26
C PRO A 102 8.56 3.55 -9.72
N CYS A 103 9.32 2.71 -9.03
CA CYS A 103 10.70 2.37 -9.34
C CYS A 103 10.87 0.84 -9.36
N LYS A 104 12.04 0.36 -9.70
CA LYS A 104 12.32 -1.09 -9.77
C LYS A 104 11.99 -1.83 -8.47
N GLY A 105 12.25 -1.23 -7.31
CA GLY A 105 11.90 -1.83 -6.01
C GLY A 105 10.39 -1.97 -5.82
N ALA A 106 9.60 -0.94 -6.19
CA ALA A 106 8.15 -1.01 -6.16
C ALA A 106 7.61 -2.10 -7.09
N ALA A 107 8.18 -2.23 -8.30
CA ALA A 107 7.79 -3.26 -9.25
C ALA A 107 8.13 -4.67 -8.76
N ASN A 108 9.30 -4.88 -8.15
CA ASN A 108 9.66 -6.16 -7.52
C ASN A 108 8.71 -6.51 -6.37
N ALA A 109 8.38 -5.55 -5.50
CA ALA A 109 7.43 -5.78 -4.42
C ALA A 109 6.05 -6.18 -4.97
N LEU A 110 5.55 -5.51 -6.02
CA LEU A 110 4.29 -5.85 -6.66
C LEU A 110 4.34 -7.24 -7.32
N LEU A 111 5.44 -7.58 -8.00
CA LEU A 111 5.66 -8.89 -8.60
C LEU A 111 5.65 -10.00 -7.54
N ALA A 112 6.33 -9.78 -6.41
CA ALA A 112 6.33 -10.70 -5.28
C ALA A 112 4.91 -10.92 -4.73
N HIS A 113 4.16 -9.84 -4.54
CA HIS A 113 2.76 -9.92 -4.08
C HIS A 113 1.87 -10.69 -5.04
N LEU A 114 1.95 -10.43 -6.34
CA LEU A 114 1.16 -11.12 -7.36
C LEU A 114 1.48 -12.62 -7.41
N CYS A 115 2.76 -12.97 -7.39
CA CYS A 115 3.20 -14.36 -7.40
C CYS A 115 2.75 -15.10 -6.13
N ALA A 116 2.96 -14.51 -4.95
CA ALA A 116 2.55 -15.09 -3.68
C ALA A 116 1.01 -15.21 -3.58
N TRP A 117 0.26 -14.21 -4.03
CA TRP A 117 -1.21 -14.25 -4.06
C TRP A 117 -1.72 -15.39 -4.94
N LYS A 118 -1.17 -15.54 -6.15
CA LYS A 118 -1.55 -16.63 -7.05
C LYS A 118 -1.16 -17.99 -6.49
N ALA A 119 0.05 -18.14 -5.94
CA ALA A 119 0.50 -19.37 -5.28
C ALA A 119 -0.42 -19.75 -4.11
N GLY A 120 -0.85 -18.77 -3.30
CA GLY A 120 -1.82 -18.94 -2.22
C GLY A 120 -3.24 -19.26 -2.69
N GLY A 121 -3.52 -19.14 -3.97
CA GLY A 121 -4.83 -19.41 -4.58
C GLY A 121 -5.38 -20.80 -4.29
N LYS A 122 -4.51 -21.76 -3.96
CA LYS A 122 -4.92 -23.11 -3.55
C LYS A 122 -5.88 -23.16 -2.35
N TYR A 123 -5.91 -22.13 -1.53
CA TYR A 123 -6.78 -22.05 -0.35
C TYR A 123 -8.21 -21.59 -0.68
N PHE A 124 -8.43 -20.95 -1.83
CA PHE A 124 -9.76 -20.43 -2.22
C PHE A 124 -10.20 -20.88 -3.62
N ALA A 125 -9.27 -21.32 -4.48
CA ALA A 125 -9.57 -21.73 -5.84
C ALA A 125 -10.21 -23.11 -5.90
N ARG A 126 -11.12 -23.32 -6.85
CA ARG A 126 -11.63 -24.63 -7.20
C ARG A 126 -10.52 -25.51 -7.77
N GLU A 127 -10.69 -26.83 -7.71
CA GLU A 127 -9.67 -27.80 -8.14
C GLU A 127 -9.30 -27.62 -9.62
N ASP A 128 -10.29 -27.37 -10.48
CA ASP A 128 -10.10 -27.12 -11.91
C ASP A 128 -9.31 -25.82 -12.23
N GLN A 129 -9.18 -24.93 -11.26
CA GLN A 129 -8.45 -23.66 -11.37
C GLN A 129 -7.01 -23.73 -10.84
N ARG A 130 -6.54 -24.88 -10.36
CA ARG A 130 -5.22 -25.03 -9.70
C ARG A 130 -4.13 -25.60 -10.63
N ASN A 131 -4.35 -25.54 -11.94
CA ASN A 131 -3.40 -26.07 -12.92
C ASN A 131 -2.28 -25.03 -13.22
N TYR A 132 -1.43 -24.77 -12.21
CA TYR A 132 -0.25 -23.91 -12.34
C TYR A 132 0.87 -24.41 -11.41
N ASP A 133 2.12 -24.05 -11.74
CA ASP A 133 3.28 -24.40 -10.92
C ASP A 133 3.40 -23.44 -9.71
N GLU A 134 2.87 -23.89 -8.57
CA GLU A 134 2.94 -23.16 -7.30
C GLU A 134 4.38 -22.90 -6.86
N ARG A 135 5.27 -23.88 -7.07
CA ARG A 135 6.66 -23.78 -6.66
C ARG A 135 7.39 -22.66 -7.44
N GLU A 136 7.18 -22.59 -8.74
CA GLU A 136 7.80 -21.52 -9.55
C GLU A 136 7.29 -20.14 -9.15
N LEU A 137 6.01 -20.01 -8.80
CA LEU A 137 5.47 -18.76 -8.29
C LEU A 137 6.13 -18.32 -6.96
N TRP A 138 6.34 -19.26 -6.04
CA TRP A 138 7.06 -18.96 -4.79
C TRP A 138 8.52 -18.59 -5.04
N LEU A 139 9.20 -19.28 -5.95
CA LEU A 139 10.58 -18.93 -6.31
C LEU A 139 10.69 -17.56 -6.99
N ARG A 140 9.70 -17.17 -7.80
CA ARG A 140 9.66 -15.82 -8.39
C ARG A 140 9.42 -14.76 -7.31
N ALA A 141 8.51 -15.03 -6.38
CA ALA A 141 8.27 -14.13 -5.25
C ALA A 141 9.52 -13.96 -4.38
N GLU A 142 10.22 -15.06 -4.07
CA GLU A 142 11.47 -15.05 -3.32
C GLU A 142 12.54 -14.20 -4.02
N ARG A 143 12.78 -14.42 -5.32
CA ARG A 143 13.74 -13.65 -6.09
C ARG A 143 13.43 -12.15 -6.09
N ALA A 144 12.17 -11.79 -6.25
CA ALA A 144 11.73 -10.39 -6.25
C ALA A 144 11.88 -9.75 -4.85
N CYS A 145 11.56 -10.48 -3.78
CA CYS A 145 11.81 -10.03 -2.40
C CYS A 145 13.31 -9.87 -2.11
N SER A 146 14.12 -10.87 -2.49
CA SER A 146 15.57 -10.82 -2.31
C SER A 146 16.20 -9.61 -2.98
N TRP A 147 15.75 -9.27 -4.19
CA TRP A 147 16.22 -8.08 -4.87
C TRP A 147 15.98 -6.80 -4.03
N VAL A 148 14.81 -6.67 -3.40
CA VAL A 148 14.49 -5.51 -2.54
C VAL A 148 15.34 -5.53 -1.26
N ILE A 149 15.48 -6.70 -0.62
CA ILE A 149 16.22 -6.88 0.63
C ILE A 149 17.72 -6.59 0.43
N ASP A 150 18.29 -7.07 -0.67
CA ASP A 150 19.71 -6.93 -0.98
C ASP A 150 20.06 -5.54 -1.53
N SER A 151 19.04 -4.75 -1.87
CA SER A 151 19.22 -3.39 -2.38
C SER A 151 19.70 -2.46 -1.25
N SER A 152 20.70 -1.63 -1.53
CA SER A 152 21.16 -0.58 -0.60
C SER A 152 20.16 0.58 -0.44
N VAL A 153 19.08 0.60 -1.23
CA VAL A 153 18.07 1.67 -1.24
C VAL A 153 17.10 1.53 -0.07
N TYR A 154 16.82 0.30 0.37
CA TYR A 154 15.81 0.01 1.39
C TYR A 154 16.44 -0.48 2.67
N GLN A 155 15.89 -0.05 3.79
CA GLN A 155 16.35 -0.44 5.12
C GLN A 155 15.18 -0.37 6.10
N LEU A 156 15.00 -1.42 6.91
CA LEU A 156 14.01 -1.42 7.97
C LEU A 156 14.34 -0.36 9.03
N ALA A 157 13.30 0.24 9.60
CA ALA A 157 13.41 1.07 10.79
C ALA A 157 13.95 0.24 11.97
N LEU A 158 14.62 0.90 12.91
CA LEU A 158 15.27 0.21 14.05
C LEU A 158 14.28 -0.21 15.13
N SER A 159 13.08 0.39 15.15
CA SER A 159 12.06 0.10 16.14
C SER A 159 10.65 0.39 15.62
N PRO A 160 9.60 -0.22 16.22
CA PRO A 160 8.22 0.15 15.94
C PRO A 160 7.90 1.62 16.22
N GLU A 161 8.59 2.24 17.17
CA GLU A 161 8.47 3.68 17.44
C GLU A 161 8.93 4.52 16.26
N GLU A 162 10.10 4.21 15.69
CA GLU A 162 10.64 4.87 14.50
C GLU A 162 9.71 4.69 13.28
N VAL A 163 9.07 3.52 13.15
CA VAL A 163 8.03 3.33 12.12
C VAL A 163 6.92 4.36 12.26
N CYS A 164 6.43 4.60 13.47
CA CYS A 164 5.33 5.54 13.71
C CYS A 164 5.76 7.01 13.56
N THR A 165 7.00 7.35 13.89
CA THR A 165 7.48 8.75 13.97
C THR A 165 8.17 9.23 12.71
N GLU A 166 8.79 8.33 11.95
CA GLU A 166 9.59 8.68 10.78
C GLU A 166 9.08 8.02 9.50
N VAL A 167 8.82 6.69 9.53
CA VAL A 167 8.41 5.99 8.31
C VAL A 167 7.03 6.44 7.84
N MET A 168 6.07 6.56 8.76
CA MET A 168 4.69 6.95 8.43
C MET A 168 4.54 8.42 8.04
N VAL A 169 5.54 9.24 8.30
CA VAL A 169 5.59 10.64 7.83
C VAL A 169 5.94 10.72 6.34
N GLY A 170 6.55 9.67 5.80
CA GLY A 170 6.91 9.54 4.39
C GLY A 170 8.38 9.84 4.09
N GLY A 171 8.84 9.39 2.93
CA GLY A 171 10.22 9.59 2.45
C GLY A 171 11.28 8.75 3.15
N SER A 172 10.90 7.79 3.98
CA SER A 172 11.85 6.94 4.71
C SER A 172 12.54 5.90 3.82
N LYS A 173 13.62 5.30 4.36
CA LYS A 173 14.28 4.17 3.69
C LYS A 173 13.47 2.89 3.75
N GLU A 174 12.55 2.73 4.70
CA GLU A 174 11.70 1.55 4.80
C GLU A 174 10.59 1.55 3.76
N SER A 175 10.08 2.72 3.37
CA SER A 175 9.06 2.83 2.32
C SER A 175 9.58 2.28 0.99
N ILE A 176 8.78 1.43 0.34
CA ILE A 176 9.06 0.91 -1.00
C ILE A 176 8.26 1.69 -2.06
N PHE A 177 6.98 1.95 -1.78
CA PHE A 177 6.09 2.76 -2.61
C PHE A 177 5.06 3.43 -1.70
N GLU A 178 4.83 4.73 -1.91
CA GLU A 178 3.98 5.53 -1.01
C GLU A 178 3.12 6.55 -1.76
N SER A 179 1.94 6.79 -1.25
CA SER A 179 1.10 7.91 -1.66
C SER A 179 1.40 9.12 -0.78
N VAL A 180 1.86 10.21 -1.39
CA VAL A 180 2.21 11.45 -0.67
C VAL A 180 1.05 12.42 -0.74
N TYR A 181 0.55 12.81 0.42
CA TYR A 181 -0.47 13.84 0.58
C TYR A 181 0.20 15.16 1.00
N LYS A 182 -0.18 16.27 0.37
CA LYS A 182 0.34 17.61 0.69
C LYS A 182 -0.77 18.48 1.29
N ASP A 183 -0.42 19.34 2.25
CA ASP A 183 -1.37 20.17 3.00
C ASP A 183 -2.27 21.07 2.13
N GLN A 184 -1.82 21.42 0.95
CA GLN A 184 -2.57 22.29 0.04
C GLN A 184 -3.70 21.60 -0.74
N TRP A 185 -3.94 20.33 -0.48
CA TRP A 185 -4.99 19.57 -1.17
C TRP A 185 -6.34 19.63 -0.44
N ILE A 186 -6.70 20.83 0.03
CA ILE A 186 -8.05 21.14 0.54
C ILE A 186 -9.15 20.88 -0.51
N GLU A 187 -8.81 20.84 -1.80
CA GLU A 187 -9.71 20.41 -2.88
C GLU A 187 -10.12 18.93 -2.82
N LEU A 188 -9.54 18.17 -1.93
CA LEU A 188 -9.90 16.79 -1.62
C LEU A 188 -11.16 16.62 -0.76
N GLY A 189 -11.93 17.66 -0.52
CA GLY A 189 -13.25 17.53 0.14
C GLY A 189 -14.12 16.43 -0.45
N SER A 190 -14.00 16.16 -1.75
CA SER A 190 -14.65 15.03 -2.41
C SER A 190 -13.95 13.68 -2.22
N MET A 191 -12.62 13.66 -2.04
CA MET A 191 -11.90 12.41 -1.73
C MET A 191 -12.12 11.93 -0.30
N TRP A 192 -12.42 12.82 0.63
CA TRP A 192 -12.86 12.43 1.98
C TRP A 192 -14.09 11.53 1.95
N GLN A 193 -14.97 11.75 0.98
CA GLN A 193 -16.15 10.90 0.78
C GLN A 193 -15.80 9.56 0.10
N MET A 194 -14.71 9.52 -0.67
CA MET A 194 -14.24 8.29 -1.32
C MET A 194 -13.39 7.41 -0.41
N LEU A 195 -12.59 8.02 0.46
CA LEU A 195 -11.81 7.33 1.49
C LEU A 195 -12.67 7.19 2.74
N LYS A 196 -13.70 6.38 2.67
CA LYS A 196 -14.60 6.12 3.82
C LYS A 196 -13.88 5.52 5.03
N PHE A 197 -12.69 4.99 4.85
CA PHE A 197 -11.87 4.45 5.93
C PHE A 197 -10.64 5.34 6.15
N ASN A 198 -10.71 6.17 7.17
CA ASN A 198 -9.54 6.89 7.69
C ASN A 198 -9.25 6.35 9.10
N PRO A 199 -8.19 5.55 9.29
CA PRO A 199 -7.90 4.95 10.59
C PRO A 199 -7.82 5.96 11.72
N ALA A 200 -7.32 7.15 11.46
CA ALA A 200 -7.19 8.20 12.47
C ALA A 200 -8.55 8.81 12.88
N ARG A 201 -9.59 8.63 12.07
CA ARG A 201 -10.96 9.05 12.38
C ARG A 201 -11.83 7.93 12.89
N GLU A 202 -11.60 6.73 12.37
CA GLU A 202 -12.42 5.56 12.71
C GLU A 202 -12.09 4.99 14.10
N TYR A 203 -10.85 5.25 14.58
CA TYR A 203 -10.42 4.88 15.92
C TYR A 203 -10.35 6.11 16.82
N GLU A 204 -10.73 5.95 18.06
CA GLU A 204 -10.55 6.97 19.08
C GLU A 204 -9.07 7.12 19.41
N ASN A 205 -8.49 8.27 19.02
CA ASN A 205 -7.08 8.57 19.22
C ASN A 205 -6.91 9.50 20.44
N TRP A 206 -6.43 8.97 21.53
CA TRP A 206 -6.00 9.77 22.66
C TRP A 206 -4.57 10.32 22.40
N PRO A 207 -4.25 11.54 22.78
CA PRO A 207 -5.08 12.59 23.43
C PRO A 207 -5.79 13.53 22.42
N ILE A 208 -5.77 13.24 21.15
CA ILE A 208 -6.22 14.11 20.05
C ILE A 208 -7.75 14.26 20.08
N ASN A 209 -8.46 13.17 20.29
CA ASN A 209 -9.89 13.23 20.45
C ASN A 209 -10.21 13.60 21.89
N ASN A 210 -10.60 14.84 22.09
CA ASN A 210 -11.00 15.33 23.38
C ASN A 210 -12.24 14.55 23.85
N LEU A 211 -12.10 13.73 24.89
CA LEU A 211 -13.17 12.97 25.51
C LEU A 211 -14.31 13.85 26.05
N ALA A 212 -14.13 15.19 26.10
CA ALA A 212 -15.15 16.11 26.57
C ALA A 212 -16.37 16.23 25.64
N THR A 213 -16.33 15.67 24.45
CA THR A 213 -17.47 15.65 23.51
C THR A 213 -17.76 14.25 22.97
N PRO A 214 -18.19 13.32 23.81
CA PRO A 214 -18.49 11.96 23.36
C PRO A 214 -19.75 11.87 22.48
N SER A 215 -20.58 12.90 22.48
CA SER A 215 -21.97 12.80 21.97
C SER A 215 -22.12 13.01 20.48
N ASP A 216 -21.14 13.60 19.80
CA ASP A 216 -21.28 13.98 18.39
C ASP A 216 -20.33 13.21 17.44
N ASN A 217 -19.66 12.19 17.97
CA ASN A 217 -18.69 11.44 17.17
C ASN A 217 -19.36 10.32 16.36
N GLU A 218 -19.95 10.69 15.25
CA GLU A 218 -20.22 9.76 14.13
C GLU A 218 -18.92 9.10 13.58
N TRP A 219 -17.75 9.46 14.15
CA TRP A 219 -16.44 9.11 13.65
C TRP A 219 -15.73 7.99 14.43
N ASN A 220 -16.13 7.74 15.69
CA ASN A 220 -15.54 6.69 16.53
C ASN A 220 -16.30 5.37 16.38
N THR A 221 -16.22 4.78 15.18
CA THR A 221 -16.95 3.55 14.86
C THR A 221 -16.24 2.29 15.35
N PHE A 222 -14.93 2.35 15.57
CA PHE A 222 -14.12 1.21 15.97
C PHE A 222 -13.34 1.48 17.26
N ASN A 223 -13.57 0.63 18.26
CA ASN A 223 -12.84 0.64 19.51
C ASN A 223 -12.12 -0.69 19.72
N ILE A 224 -10.87 -0.66 20.14
CA ILE A 224 -10.08 -1.84 20.44
C ILE A 224 -10.04 -2.05 21.95
N LYS A 225 -10.51 -3.21 22.41
CA LYS A 225 -10.46 -3.55 23.84
C LYS A 225 -9.02 -3.76 24.31
N THR A 226 -8.70 -3.29 25.52
CA THR A 226 -7.38 -3.51 26.13
C THR A 226 -7.05 -5.00 26.26
N THR A 227 -8.04 -5.85 26.51
CA THR A 227 -7.88 -7.31 26.56
C THR A 227 -7.40 -7.85 25.21
N THR A 228 -7.98 -7.39 24.10
CA THR A 228 -7.57 -7.79 22.74
C THR A 228 -6.15 -7.36 22.46
N VAL A 229 -5.76 -6.15 22.86
CA VAL A 229 -4.36 -5.69 22.66
C VAL A 229 -3.38 -6.56 23.45
N ARG A 230 -3.70 -6.95 24.70
CA ARG A 230 -2.86 -7.86 25.49
C ARG A 230 -2.69 -9.23 24.84
N GLU A 231 -3.76 -9.75 24.24
CA GLU A 231 -3.70 -11.03 23.51
C GLU A 231 -2.89 -10.93 22.22
N MET A 232 -2.98 -9.80 21.49
CA MET A 232 -2.25 -9.59 20.22
C MET A 232 -0.77 -9.30 20.44
N PHE A 233 -0.41 -8.60 21.51
CA PHE A 233 0.95 -8.14 21.78
C PHE A 233 1.41 -8.66 23.15
N PRO A 234 2.08 -9.82 23.20
CA PRO A 234 2.60 -10.38 24.45
C PRO A 234 3.65 -9.46 25.10
N ASP A 235 3.96 -9.75 26.35
CA ASP A 235 4.96 -8.98 27.09
C ASP A 235 6.33 -8.95 26.35
N GLY A 236 6.90 -7.75 26.28
CA GLY A 236 8.12 -7.50 25.53
C GLY A 236 7.97 -7.19 24.05
N ASP A 237 6.75 -7.23 23.51
CA ASP A 237 6.48 -6.76 22.14
C ASP A 237 6.46 -5.23 22.08
N LEU A 238 7.52 -4.65 21.50
CA LEU A 238 7.68 -3.19 21.40
C LEU A 238 6.58 -2.49 20.58
N ARG A 239 5.84 -3.23 19.76
CA ARG A 239 4.73 -2.66 18.99
C ARG A 239 3.56 -2.21 19.88
N LYS A 240 3.35 -2.85 21.02
CA LYS A 240 2.30 -2.49 21.96
C LYS A 240 2.43 -1.02 22.40
N ASP A 241 3.61 -0.64 22.86
CA ASP A 241 3.86 0.72 23.35
C ASP A 241 3.95 1.76 22.22
N ALA A 242 4.44 1.36 21.06
CA ALA A 242 4.51 2.25 19.90
C ALA A 242 3.13 2.53 19.26
N TYR A 243 2.22 1.55 19.30
CA TYR A 243 0.94 1.62 18.60
C TYR A 243 -0.21 2.11 19.47
N PHE A 244 -0.08 2.03 20.80
CA PHE A 244 -1.12 2.44 21.74
C PHE A 244 -0.57 3.43 22.76
N TYR A 245 -1.32 4.50 22.98
CA TYR A 245 -0.92 5.56 23.89
C TYR A 245 -0.89 5.05 25.34
N LYS A 246 0.31 5.08 25.96
CA LYS A 246 0.53 4.72 27.37
C LYS A 246 -0.29 3.50 27.80
N PHE A 247 -0.18 2.41 27.04
CA PHE A 247 -1.10 1.28 27.13
C PHE A 247 -1.28 0.76 28.56
N GLU A 248 -0.20 0.56 29.32
CA GLU A 248 -0.29 -0.01 30.66
C GLU A 248 -0.98 0.94 31.66
N GLU A 249 -0.78 2.26 31.51
CA GLU A 249 -1.49 3.25 32.33
C GLU A 249 -2.99 3.29 31.98
N MET A 250 -3.31 3.30 30.70
CA MET A 250 -4.69 3.39 30.21
C MET A 250 -5.49 2.10 30.47
N ALA A 251 -4.83 0.95 30.44
CA ALA A 251 -5.42 -0.35 30.73
C ALA A 251 -5.49 -0.68 32.23
N HIS A 252 -4.98 0.20 33.11
CA HIS A 252 -5.05 0.00 34.55
C HIS A 252 -6.51 0.08 35.06
N PRO A 253 -6.92 -0.73 36.04
CA PRO A 253 -8.29 -0.71 36.57
C PRO A 253 -8.80 0.67 37.00
N ASP A 254 -7.91 1.51 37.54
CA ASP A 254 -8.27 2.88 37.99
C ASP A 254 -8.56 3.82 36.81
N SER A 255 -8.11 3.48 35.62
CA SER A 255 -8.32 4.26 34.39
C SER A 255 -9.56 3.84 33.59
N VAL A 256 -10.23 2.74 33.99
CA VAL A 256 -11.36 2.16 33.23
C VAL A 256 -12.57 3.11 33.17
N GLU A 257 -12.78 3.96 34.16
CA GLU A 257 -13.84 4.97 34.12
C GLU A 257 -13.64 5.98 32.98
N ILE A 258 -12.40 6.26 32.64
CA ILE A 258 -12.05 7.18 31.55
C ILE A 258 -11.98 6.44 30.20
N THR A 259 -11.35 5.29 30.18
CA THR A 259 -11.06 4.55 28.94
C THR A 259 -12.17 3.61 28.52
N HIS A 260 -13.15 3.35 29.40
CA HIS A 260 -14.21 2.35 29.19
C HIS A 260 -13.66 0.95 28.80
N GLY A 261 -12.39 0.65 29.16
CA GLY A 261 -11.70 -0.58 28.82
C GLY A 261 -11.19 -0.65 27.38
N PHE A 262 -11.11 0.48 26.69
CA PHE A 262 -10.55 0.57 25.35
C PHE A 262 -9.10 1.07 25.35
N ALA A 263 -8.34 0.61 24.36
CA ALA A 263 -7.00 1.10 24.07
C ALA A 263 -7.07 2.24 23.05
N TYR A 264 -6.21 3.21 23.20
CA TYR A 264 -6.17 4.36 22.31
C TYR A 264 -5.07 4.20 21.26
N PRO A 265 -5.40 4.03 19.95
CA PRO A 265 -4.42 3.97 18.89
C PRO A 265 -3.57 5.23 18.82
N TYR A 266 -2.26 5.05 18.82
CA TYR A 266 -1.27 6.12 18.82
C TYR A 266 -0.34 6.06 17.60
N LYS A 267 -0.55 5.07 16.76
CA LYS A 267 0.26 4.80 15.57
C LYS A 267 0.28 5.96 14.58
N TRP A 268 -0.84 6.67 14.45
CA TRP A 268 -1.01 7.76 13.45
C TRP A 268 -0.87 9.16 14.06
N ARG A 269 -0.14 9.32 15.14
CA ARG A 269 -0.04 10.58 15.92
C ARG A 269 0.50 11.78 15.17
N TYR A 270 1.25 11.59 14.09
CA TYR A 270 1.78 12.69 13.28
C TYR A 270 0.90 13.07 12.07
N GLY A 271 -0.14 12.31 11.78
CA GLY A 271 -1.02 12.57 10.63
C GLY A 271 -2.05 13.70 10.84
N TYR A 272 -2.11 14.30 12.03
CA TYR A 272 -3.22 15.18 12.41
C TYR A 272 -2.84 16.52 13.01
N PHE A 273 -1.58 16.79 13.28
CA PHE A 273 -1.19 18.08 13.79
C PHE A 273 -1.06 19.08 12.64
N GLN A 274 -2.20 19.70 12.28
CA GLN A 274 -2.15 21.07 11.85
C GLN A 274 -1.86 21.87 13.12
N ASP A 275 -0.71 22.53 13.13
CA ASP A 275 -0.38 23.52 14.13
C ASP A 275 -1.25 24.74 13.84
N ASP A 276 -2.44 24.74 14.39
CA ASP A 276 -3.38 25.89 14.30
C ASP A 276 -2.95 27.06 15.20
N GLY A 277 -1.65 27.13 15.55
CA GLY A 277 -1.03 28.26 16.23
C GLY A 277 -1.35 28.33 17.72
#